data_1c8a7eebac5815e7c464921a9998e1c9
#
_entry.id   1c8a7eebac5815e7c464921a9998e1c9
#
_cell.length_a   1.000
_cell.length_b   1.000
_cell.length_c   1.000
_cell.angle_alpha   90.00
_cell.angle_beta   90.00
_cell.angle_gamma   90.00
#
_symmetry.space_group_name_H-M   'P 1'
#
loop_
_entity.id
_entity.type
_entity.pdbx_description
1 polymer ?
#
loop_
_entity_poly.entity_id
_entity_poly.type
_entity_poly.pdbx_seq_one_letter_code
_entity_poly.pdbx_strand_id
1 'polypeptide(L)'
;VELADTLRAMHMEVLVKRLGFGDFMWEGCGPKGACTVGVERKRLRDLLCCIQDGRFTGHQLPGLIETYDFCYLIVEGRWSVDPRTEGLIEVCKEGWRPVRLGPSHEFKYAEADNYLNSIAAMSSCRVKGSTCPAETVMQLVDLFHWWRKPWGQHQSLKVLRREPPRFTFLQPTLAQGWASYLPGIGYEKSAAAAAKFKTGINLAMATPSEWAEIAGIGKGIALKVTKLIHEGEKE
;
A
#
# COMPACT_ATOMS: atom_id res chain seq x y z
N VAL A 1 12.58 -13.39 24.56
CA VAL A 1 13.19 -13.10 25.88
C VAL A 1 14.26 -12.00 25.76
N GLU A 2 15.16 -12.06 24.73
CA GLU A 2 16.32 -11.15 24.59
C GLU A 2 15.98 -9.64 24.68
N LEU A 3 14.83 -9.20 24.15
CA LEU A 3 14.44 -7.78 24.13
C LEU A 3 13.44 -7.41 25.26
N ALA A 4 12.95 -8.39 26.03
CA ALA A 4 11.91 -8.16 27.03
C ALA A 4 12.34 -7.16 28.13
N ASP A 5 13.57 -7.29 28.62
CA ASP A 5 14.06 -6.43 29.68
C ASP A 5 14.31 -4.99 29.19
N THR A 6 14.75 -4.84 27.95
CA THR A 6 14.87 -3.52 27.31
C THR A 6 13.52 -2.86 27.12
N LEU A 7 12.49 -3.62 26.70
CA LEU A 7 11.11 -3.11 26.59
C LEU A 7 10.55 -2.69 27.96
N ARG A 8 10.79 -3.48 29.02
CA ARG A 8 10.39 -3.12 30.39
C ARG A 8 11.10 -1.84 30.88
N ALA A 9 12.39 -1.68 30.56
CA ALA A 9 13.13 -0.46 30.88
C ALA A 9 12.55 0.78 30.16
N MET A 10 11.82 0.60 29.06
CA MET A 10 11.06 1.65 28.36
C MET A 10 9.61 1.75 28.86
N HIS A 11 9.33 1.31 30.07
CA HIS A 11 8.01 1.35 30.72
C HIS A 11 6.91 0.58 29.95
N MET A 12 7.28 -0.42 29.15
CA MET A 12 6.31 -1.29 28.50
C MET A 12 5.90 -2.42 29.45
N GLU A 13 4.61 -2.69 29.53
CA GLU A 13 4.11 -3.89 30.20
C GLU A 13 4.34 -5.10 29.29
N VAL A 14 5.23 -6.01 29.69
CA VAL A 14 5.66 -7.15 28.87
C VAL A 14 5.38 -8.46 29.57
N LEU A 15 4.47 -9.23 28.99
CA LEU A 15 4.21 -10.63 29.35
C LEU A 15 5.01 -11.55 28.43
N VAL A 16 5.88 -12.37 29.02
CA VAL A 16 6.66 -13.37 28.27
C VAL A 16 5.91 -14.70 28.27
N LYS A 17 5.47 -15.10 27.06
CA LYS A 17 4.87 -16.44 26.85
C LYS A 17 5.23 -16.95 25.45
N ARG A 18 5.08 -18.26 25.24
CA ARG A 18 5.26 -18.87 23.91
C ARG A 18 4.06 -18.48 23.03
N LEU A 19 4.35 -17.87 21.89
CA LEU A 19 3.37 -17.61 20.82
C LEU A 19 3.39 -18.78 19.82
N GLY A 20 2.28 -19.02 19.14
CA GLY A 20 2.22 -19.99 18.04
C GLY A 20 3.04 -19.53 16.84
N PHE A 21 2.89 -18.26 16.49
CA PHE A 21 3.63 -17.59 15.43
C PHE A 21 4.00 -16.17 15.88
N GLY A 22 5.12 -15.65 15.36
CA GLY A 22 5.65 -14.35 15.71
C GLY A 22 6.42 -14.30 17.03
N ASP A 23 7.20 -13.25 17.20
CA ASP A 23 8.01 -13.00 18.40
C ASP A 23 7.30 -12.03 19.36
N PHE A 24 6.47 -11.13 18.84
CA PHE A 24 5.73 -10.13 19.61
C PHE A 24 4.29 -10.05 19.12
N MET A 25 3.35 -9.78 20.06
CA MET A 25 1.95 -9.54 19.74
C MET A 25 1.31 -8.56 20.73
N TRP A 26 0.33 -7.81 20.25
CA TRP A 26 -0.53 -6.96 21.07
C TRP A 26 -1.89 -6.72 20.41
N GLU A 27 -2.83 -6.24 21.19
CA GLU A 27 -4.12 -5.75 20.70
C GLU A 27 -4.01 -4.25 20.35
N GLY A 28 -4.60 -3.86 19.24
CA GLY A 28 -4.61 -2.49 18.73
C GLY A 28 -5.98 -2.02 18.27
N CYS A 29 -6.02 -0.78 17.77
CA CYS A 29 -7.21 -0.14 17.21
C CYS A 29 -7.10 -0.13 15.68
N GLY A 30 -7.78 -1.06 15.02
CA GLY A 30 -7.79 -1.17 13.57
C GLY A 30 -8.96 -0.42 12.90
N PRO A 31 -9.03 -0.45 11.56
CA PRO A 31 -10.07 0.25 10.79
C PRO A 31 -11.48 -0.30 11.04
N LYS A 32 -11.61 -1.53 11.50
CA LYS A 32 -12.89 -2.22 11.80
C LYS A 32 -13.14 -2.38 13.30
N GLY A 33 -12.36 -1.77 14.16
CA GLY A 33 -12.41 -1.91 15.62
C GLY A 33 -11.14 -2.51 16.20
N ALA A 34 -11.25 -3.26 17.31
CA ALA A 34 -10.11 -3.96 17.90
C ALA A 34 -9.46 -4.92 16.89
N CYS A 35 -8.15 -5.02 16.92
CA CYS A 35 -7.39 -5.89 16.04
C CYS A 35 -6.17 -6.47 16.77
N THR A 36 -5.64 -7.56 16.23
CA THR A 36 -4.40 -8.18 16.70
C THR A 36 -3.24 -7.81 15.77
N VAL A 37 -2.10 -7.46 16.37
CA VAL A 37 -0.87 -7.13 15.64
C VAL A 37 0.21 -8.13 16.02
N GLY A 38 0.76 -8.83 15.04
CA GLY A 38 1.86 -9.77 15.19
C GLY A 38 3.14 -9.26 14.54
N VAL A 39 4.27 -9.49 15.19
CA VAL A 39 5.59 -9.12 14.66
C VAL A 39 6.53 -10.32 14.73
N GLU A 40 7.12 -10.65 13.62
CA GLU A 40 8.27 -11.55 13.52
C GLU A 40 9.55 -10.73 13.37
N ARG A 41 10.54 -10.99 14.22
CA ARG A 41 11.89 -10.41 14.11
C ARG A 41 12.85 -11.44 13.56
N LYS A 42 13.56 -11.08 12.51
CA LYS A 42 14.62 -11.92 11.96
C LYS A 42 15.92 -11.14 11.80
N ARG A 43 17.01 -11.70 12.27
CA ARG A 43 18.34 -11.20 11.87
C ARG A 43 18.55 -11.49 10.38
N LEU A 44 19.30 -10.64 9.71
CA LEU A 44 19.56 -10.81 8.27
C LEU A 44 20.02 -12.24 7.92
N ARG A 45 20.98 -12.79 8.65
CA ARG A 45 21.49 -14.13 8.40
C ARG A 45 20.43 -15.23 8.58
N ASP A 46 19.59 -15.10 9.60
CA ASP A 46 18.50 -16.04 9.86
C ASP A 46 17.45 -15.98 8.74
N LEU A 47 17.18 -14.76 8.21
CA LEU A 47 16.32 -14.60 7.06
C LEU A 47 16.89 -15.29 5.81
N LEU A 48 18.18 -15.09 5.53
CA LEU A 48 18.83 -15.68 4.37
C LEU A 48 18.90 -17.23 4.46
N CYS A 49 19.13 -17.79 5.65
CA CYS A 49 18.99 -19.22 5.88
C CYS A 49 17.57 -19.71 5.55
N CYS A 50 16.57 -18.95 6.00
CA CYS A 50 15.15 -19.29 5.74
C CYS A 50 14.74 -19.15 4.27
N ILE A 51 15.43 -18.31 3.50
CA ILE A 51 15.26 -18.23 2.03
C ILE A 51 15.72 -19.55 1.40
N GLN A 52 16.89 -20.06 1.81
CA GLN A 52 17.45 -21.27 1.23
C GLN A 52 16.64 -22.53 1.58
N ASP A 53 16.11 -22.63 2.80
CA ASP A 53 15.37 -23.80 3.25
C ASP A 53 13.85 -23.70 3.07
N GLY A 54 13.33 -22.55 2.60
CA GLY A 54 11.92 -22.32 2.35
C GLY A 54 11.02 -22.26 3.60
N ARG A 55 11.57 -22.37 4.82
CA ARG A 55 10.78 -22.44 6.07
C ARG A 55 9.96 -21.17 6.33
N PHE A 56 10.49 -20.00 6.01
CA PHE A 56 9.79 -18.76 6.30
C PHE A 56 8.51 -18.65 5.48
N THR A 57 8.61 -18.79 4.16
CA THR A 57 7.46 -18.67 3.25
C THR A 57 6.54 -19.88 3.27
N GLY A 58 7.07 -21.09 3.60
CA GLY A 58 6.28 -22.30 3.63
C GLY A 58 5.50 -22.52 4.93
N HIS A 59 5.91 -21.91 6.05
CA HIS A 59 5.28 -22.17 7.35
C HIS A 59 5.12 -20.91 8.22
N GLN A 60 6.21 -20.16 8.48
CA GLN A 60 6.17 -19.06 9.44
C GLN A 60 5.33 -17.87 8.96
N LEU A 61 5.51 -17.45 7.71
CA LEU A 61 4.77 -16.32 7.13
C LEU A 61 3.28 -16.63 6.97
N PRO A 62 2.85 -17.78 6.42
CA PRO A 62 1.44 -18.15 6.38
C PRO A 62 0.80 -18.18 7.78
N GLY A 63 1.44 -18.82 8.73
CA GLY A 63 0.93 -18.90 10.11
C GLY A 63 0.84 -17.53 10.79
N LEU A 64 1.78 -16.62 10.53
CA LEU A 64 1.73 -15.25 11.04
C LEU A 64 0.52 -14.51 10.45
N ILE A 65 0.28 -14.63 9.13
CA ILE A 65 -0.83 -13.97 8.42
C ILE A 65 -2.19 -14.52 8.84
N GLU A 66 -2.29 -15.81 9.08
CA GLU A 66 -3.54 -16.45 9.53
C GLU A 66 -3.86 -16.16 11.00
N THR A 67 -2.84 -15.90 11.82
CA THR A 67 -3.01 -15.68 13.27
C THR A 67 -3.36 -14.24 13.61
N TYR A 68 -2.84 -13.25 12.87
CA TYR A 68 -2.97 -11.82 13.21
C TYR A 68 -3.62 -11.01 12.11
N ASP A 69 -4.43 -10.02 12.52
CA ASP A 69 -5.08 -9.10 11.57
C ASP A 69 -4.05 -8.22 10.83
N PHE A 70 -2.95 -7.89 11.50
CA PHE A 70 -1.86 -7.09 10.95
C PHE A 70 -0.51 -7.70 11.31
N CYS A 71 0.32 -7.92 10.29
CA CYS A 71 1.61 -8.58 10.43
C CYS A 71 2.76 -7.69 10.03
N TYR A 72 3.87 -7.81 10.77
CA TYR A 72 5.13 -7.16 10.47
C TYR A 72 6.27 -8.17 10.50
N LEU A 73 7.17 -8.05 9.53
CA LEU A 73 8.49 -8.65 9.55
C LEU A 73 9.51 -7.54 9.78
N ILE A 74 10.24 -7.58 10.89
CA ILE A 74 11.36 -6.69 11.15
C ILE A 74 12.66 -7.44 10.85
N VAL A 75 13.38 -6.99 9.82
CA VAL A 75 14.69 -7.57 9.45
C VAL A 75 15.78 -6.74 10.08
N GLU A 76 16.50 -7.35 11.03
CA GLU A 76 17.52 -6.70 11.82
C GLU A 76 18.92 -6.97 11.25
N GLY A 77 19.68 -5.90 11.05
CA GLY A 77 21.07 -5.94 10.60
C GLY A 77 21.39 -4.70 9.75
N ARG A 78 22.69 -4.42 9.61
CA ARG A 78 23.18 -3.38 8.72
C ARG A 78 23.77 -4.05 7.49
N TRP A 79 23.13 -3.89 6.34
CA TRP A 79 23.61 -4.46 5.08
C TRP A 79 23.50 -3.46 3.94
N SER A 80 24.25 -3.73 2.88
CA SER A 80 24.29 -2.93 1.65
C SER A 80 24.72 -3.79 0.47
N VAL A 81 24.79 -3.19 -0.70
CA VAL A 81 25.38 -3.78 -1.90
C VAL A 81 26.88 -3.47 -1.97
N ASP A 82 27.71 -4.44 -2.34
CA ASP A 82 29.05 -4.17 -2.81
C ASP A 82 28.96 -3.71 -4.29
N PRO A 83 29.32 -2.46 -4.60
CA PRO A 83 29.15 -1.93 -5.96
C PRO A 83 30.06 -2.60 -7.01
N ARG A 84 31.06 -3.36 -6.59
CA ARG A 84 31.98 -4.05 -7.50
C ARG A 84 31.50 -5.44 -7.87
N THR A 85 30.92 -6.15 -6.90
CA THR A 85 30.54 -7.56 -7.06
C THR A 85 29.03 -7.77 -7.13
N GLU A 86 28.24 -6.72 -6.84
CA GLU A 86 26.79 -6.79 -6.60
C GLU A 86 26.41 -7.72 -5.43
N GLY A 87 27.41 -8.14 -4.67
CA GLY A 87 27.27 -9.02 -3.52
C GLY A 87 26.57 -8.30 -2.37
N LEU A 88 25.85 -9.08 -1.56
CA LEU A 88 25.31 -8.61 -0.29
C LEU A 88 26.44 -8.51 0.73
N ILE A 89 26.60 -7.33 1.32
CA ILE A 89 27.57 -7.08 2.39
C ILE A 89 26.86 -6.67 3.68
N GLU A 90 27.38 -7.09 4.81
CA GLU A 90 26.88 -6.71 6.14
C GLU A 90 27.98 -6.04 6.97
N VAL A 91 27.59 -5.22 7.94
CA VAL A 91 28.50 -4.63 8.93
C VAL A 91 28.73 -5.62 10.06
N CYS A 92 29.98 -5.90 10.34
CA CYS A 92 30.46 -6.62 11.52
C CYS A 92 31.48 -5.78 12.30
N LYS A 93 32.05 -6.33 13.39
CA LYS A 93 33.05 -5.62 14.22
C LYS A 93 34.26 -5.13 13.44
N GLU A 94 34.63 -5.85 12.38
CA GLU A 94 35.82 -5.61 11.55
C GLU A 94 35.50 -4.75 10.30
N GLY A 95 34.25 -4.26 10.16
CA GLY A 95 33.80 -3.48 9.03
C GLY A 95 32.83 -4.23 8.12
N TRP A 96 32.75 -3.81 6.85
CA TRP A 96 31.88 -4.44 5.85
C TRP A 96 32.52 -5.75 5.34
N ARG A 97 31.71 -6.80 5.29
CA ARG A 97 32.12 -8.10 4.73
C ARG A 97 31.01 -8.72 3.90
N PRO A 98 31.37 -9.54 2.89
CA PRO A 98 30.41 -10.32 2.11
C PRO A 98 29.61 -11.27 3.00
N VAL A 99 28.29 -11.37 2.71
CA VAL A 99 27.43 -12.33 3.39
C VAL A 99 27.51 -13.67 2.69
N ARG A 100 27.97 -14.68 3.43
CA ARG A 100 28.10 -16.06 2.96
C ARG A 100 27.35 -17.00 3.87
N LEU A 101 26.63 -17.92 3.28
CA LEU A 101 26.03 -19.08 3.99
C LEU A 101 26.70 -20.36 3.45
N GLY A 102 27.58 -20.91 4.27
CA GLY A 102 28.44 -22.00 3.85
C GLY A 102 29.65 -21.57 3.02
N PRO A 103 30.48 -22.52 2.56
CA PRO A 103 31.76 -22.22 1.92
C PRO A 103 31.65 -21.70 0.48
N SER A 104 30.54 -21.94 -0.22
CA SER A 104 30.44 -21.70 -1.68
C SER A 104 29.33 -20.74 -2.12
N HIS A 105 28.43 -20.30 -1.23
CA HIS A 105 27.35 -19.40 -1.61
C HIS A 105 27.54 -18.02 -1.01
N GLU A 106 27.79 -17.05 -1.89
CA GLU A 106 27.81 -15.63 -1.60
C GLU A 106 26.51 -15.01 -2.13
N PHE A 107 25.69 -14.44 -1.23
CA PHE A 107 24.43 -13.84 -1.62
C PHE A 107 24.63 -12.59 -2.46
N LYS A 108 23.83 -12.47 -3.51
CA LYS A 108 23.66 -11.19 -4.21
C LYS A 108 22.69 -10.31 -3.43
N TYR A 109 22.93 -8.99 -3.46
CA TYR A 109 22.01 -8.03 -2.85
C TYR A 109 20.58 -8.19 -3.40
N ALA A 110 20.46 -8.34 -4.73
CA ALA A 110 19.19 -8.50 -5.40
C ALA A 110 18.39 -9.73 -4.93
N GLU A 111 19.05 -10.81 -4.49
CA GLU A 111 18.35 -12.00 -3.96
C GLU A 111 17.58 -11.66 -2.68
N ALA A 112 18.25 -10.98 -1.73
CA ALA A 112 17.63 -10.56 -0.47
C ALA A 112 16.55 -9.48 -0.70
N ASP A 113 16.84 -8.47 -1.53
CA ASP A 113 15.94 -7.36 -1.81
C ASP A 113 14.67 -7.84 -2.52
N ASN A 114 14.79 -8.65 -3.57
CA ASN A 114 13.65 -9.21 -4.30
C ASN A 114 12.80 -10.14 -3.41
N TYR A 115 13.43 -10.86 -2.49
CA TYR A 115 12.68 -11.68 -1.54
C TYR A 115 11.83 -10.82 -0.60
N LEU A 116 12.40 -9.75 -0.04
CA LEU A 116 11.66 -8.82 0.81
C LEU A 116 10.56 -8.09 0.04
N ASN A 117 10.82 -7.69 -1.20
CA ASN A 117 9.84 -7.10 -2.10
C ASN A 117 8.69 -8.09 -2.39
N SER A 118 9.00 -9.38 -2.58
CA SER A 118 7.97 -10.41 -2.79
C SER A 118 7.09 -10.57 -1.55
N ILE A 119 7.65 -10.59 -0.34
CA ILE A 119 6.87 -10.63 0.90
C ILE A 119 5.95 -9.41 0.98
N ALA A 120 6.49 -8.21 0.76
CA ALA A 120 5.73 -6.95 0.87
C ALA A 120 4.62 -6.81 -0.18
N ALA A 121 4.87 -7.29 -1.41
CA ALA A 121 3.94 -7.15 -2.53
C ALA A 121 2.91 -8.29 -2.62
N MET A 122 3.30 -9.52 -2.27
CA MET A 122 2.48 -10.72 -2.47
C MET A 122 1.79 -11.21 -1.19
N SER A 123 2.07 -10.57 -0.05
CA SER A 123 1.43 -10.92 1.23
C SER A 123 0.89 -9.69 1.95
N SER A 124 0.09 -9.90 2.99
CA SER A 124 -0.38 -8.83 3.88
C SER A 124 0.67 -8.41 4.94
N CYS A 125 1.86 -9.02 4.94
CA CYS A 125 2.92 -8.76 5.89
C CYS A 125 3.72 -7.50 5.50
N ARG A 126 3.84 -6.57 6.43
CA ARG A 126 4.62 -5.33 6.25
C ARG A 126 6.07 -5.56 6.62
N VAL A 127 6.98 -5.22 5.72
CA VAL A 127 8.43 -5.39 5.95
C VAL A 127 9.03 -4.08 6.46
N LYS A 128 9.82 -4.17 7.53
CA LYS A 128 10.60 -3.05 8.09
C LYS A 128 12.06 -3.51 8.27
N GLY A 129 12.99 -2.59 8.06
CA GLY A 129 14.40 -2.80 8.43
C GLY A 129 14.72 -2.19 9.77
N SER A 130 15.64 -2.78 10.52
CA SER A 130 16.30 -2.17 11.66
C SER A 130 17.80 -2.46 11.61
N THR A 131 18.62 -1.54 12.12
CA THR A 131 20.08 -1.68 12.03
C THR A 131 20.68 -2.42 13.23
N CYS A 132 19.95 -2.49 14.34
CA CYS A 132 20.42 -3.10 15.59
C CYS A 132 19.26 -3.39 16.54
N PRO A 133 19.48 -4.22 17.60
CA PRO A 133 18.45 -4.54 18.58
C PRO A 133 17.80 -3.31 19.26
N ALA A 134 18.58 -2.26 19.50
CA ALA A 134 18.04 -1.02 20.11
C ALA A 134 17.02 -0.34 19.18
N GLU A 135 17.30 -0.26 17.89
CA GLU A 135 16.35 0.28 16.90
C GLU A 135 15.12 -0.63 16.75
N THR A 136 15.31 -1.95 16.79
CA THR A 136 14.19 -2.90 16.80
C THR A 136 13.25 -2.63 17.98
N VAL A 137 13.79 -2.43 19.18
CA VAL A 137 13.01 -2.07 20.37
C VAL A 137 12.26 -0.76 20.18
N MET A 138 12.92 0.28 19.67
CA MET A 138 12.27 1.58 19.38
C MET A 138 11.11 1.40 18.39
N GLN A 139 11.31 0.64 17.32
CA GLN A 139 10.26 0.36 16.33
C GLN A 139 9.08 -0.42 16.94
N LEU A 140 9.34 -1.38 17.84
CA LEU A 140 8.28 -2.12 18.54
C LEU A 140 7.44 -1.19 19.43
N VAL A 141 8.10 -0.32 20.21
CA VAL A 141 7.42 0.67 21.06
C VAL A 141 6.59 1.64 20.23
N ASP A 142 7.16 2.18 19.14
CA ASP A 142 6.47 3.09 18.24
C ASP A 142 5.26 2.41 17.58
N LEU A 143 5.41 1.18 17.09
CA LEU A 143 4.32 0.40 16.52
C LEU A 143 3.21 0.13 17.55
N PHE A 144 3.59 -0.25 18.78
CA PHE A 144 2.63 -0.46 19.86
C PHE A 144 1.81 0.80 20.11
N HIS A 145 2.45 1.95 20.33
CA HIS A 145 1.74 3.24 20.57
C HIS A 145 0.92 3.66 19.35
N TRP A 146 1.42 3.43 18.14
CA TRP A 146 0.71 3.73 16.91
C TRP A 146 -0.60 2.93 16.82
N TRP A 147 -0.56 1.63 17.05
CA TRP A 147 -1.73 0.76 16.98
C TRP A 147 -2.69 0.94 18.16
N ARG A 148 -2.22 1.37 19.33
CA ARG A 148 -3.06 1.70 20.49
C ARG A 148 -3.84 3.00 20.32
N LYS A 149 -3.42 3.86 19.41
CA LYS A 149 -4.10 5.10 19.10
C LYS A 149 -5.41 4.80 18.34
N PRO A 150 -6.56 5.41 18.73
CA PRO A 150 -7.82 5.25 18.01
C PRO A 150 -7.67 5.51 16.51
N TRP A 151 -8.21 4.63 15.68
CA TRP A 151 -8.01 4.66 14.23
C TRP A 151 -8.34 6.02 13.60
N GLY A 152 -9.46 6.65 14.01
CA GLY A 152 -9.86 7.97 13.53
C GLY A 152 -8.90 9.12 13.85
N GLN A 153 -7.96 8.92 14.78
CA GLN A 153 -6.98 9.93 15.17
C GLN A 153 -5.69 9.89 14.34
N HIS A 154 -5.52 8.90 13.46
CA HIS A 154 -4.40 8.87 12.52
C HIS A 154 -4.59 9.90 11.42
N GLN A 155 -3.82 10.99 11.46
CA GLN A 155 -4.03 12.14 10.59
C GLN A 155 -3.01 12.26 9.46
N SER A 156 -1.87 11.55 9.54
CA SER A 156 -0.75 11.68 8.59
C SER A 156 -1.13 11.44 7.13
N LEU A 157 -2.18 10.66 6.87
CA LEU A 157 -2.69 10.39 5.53
C LEU A 157 -4.00 11.11 5.19
N LYS A 158 -4.49 12.02 6.05
CA LYS A 158 -5.71 12.79 5.73
C LYS A 158 -5.58 13.60 4.43
N VAL A 159 -4.37 14.04 4.11
CA VAL A 159 -4.09 14.74 2.85
C VAL A 159 -4.20 13.80 1.64
N LEU A 160 -3.83 12.52 1.79
CA LEU A 160 -3.96 11.50 0.75
C LEU A 160 -5.36 10.89 0.67
N ARG A 161 -6.12 10.97 1.77
CA ARG A 161 -7.57 10.78 1.80
C ARG A 161 -8.30 12.09 1.47
N ARG A 162 -7.84 12.84 0.50
CA ARG A 162 -8.80 13.61 -0.26
C ARG A 162 -9.76 12.55 -0.77
N GLU A 163 -10.91 12.46 -0.12
CA GLU A 163 -12.10 11.99 -0.82
C GLU A 163 -12.03 12.67 -2.17
N PRO A 164 -12.10 11.94 -3.28
CA PRO A 164 -12.26 12.60 -4.57
C PRO A 164 -13.25 13.70 -4.30
N PRO A 165 -12.98 14.95 -4.70
CA PRO A 165 -13.80 16.06 -4.28
C PRO A 165 -15.21 15.53 -4.41
N ARG A 166 -15.88 15.33 -3.28
CA ARG A 166 -17.31 15.09 -3.33
C ARG A 166 -17.72 16.33 -4.05
N PHE A 167 -18.06 16.17 -5.30
CA PHE A 167 -18.86 17.16 -5.98
C PHE A 167 -20.13 17.18 -5.13
N THR A 168 -20.05 17.95 -4.06
CA THR A 168 -20.88 17.78 -2.86
C THR A 168 -22.22 18.35 -3.09
N PHE A 169 -22.63 18.78 -4.16
CA PHE A 169 -23.94 19.37 -4.23
C PHE A 169 -24.82 18.94 -5.41
N LEU A 170 -24.31 18.23 -6.38
CA LEU A 170 -25.17 17.65 -7.41
C LEU A 170 -24.52 16.33 -7.85
N GLN A 171 -25.09 15.21 -7.43
CA GLN A 171 -24.85 13.99 -8.20
C GLN A 171 -25.19 14.33 -9.65
N PRO A 172 -24.25 14.15 -10.59
CA PRO A 172 -24.55 14.45 -11.99
C PRO A 172 -25.79 13.66 -12.37
N THR A 173 -26.76 14.31 -12.95
CA THR A 173 -27.94 13.62 -13.48
C THR A 173 -27.46 12.58 -14.50
N LEU A 174 -28.26 11.55 -14.74
CA LEU A 174 -27.95 10.54 -15.75
C LEU A 174 -27.59 11.19 -17.11
N ALA A 175 -28.33 12.23 -17.50
CA ALA A 175 -28.06 13.00 -18.73
C ALA A 175 -26.70 13.71 -18.67
N GLN A 176 -26.31 14.28 -17.52
CA GLN A 176 -25.00 14.90 -17.36
C GLN A 176 -23.87 13.86 -17.40
N GLY A 177 -24.05 12.72 -16.76
CA GLY A 177 -23.12 11.62 -16.83
C GLY A 177 -22.88 11.19 -18.27
N TRP A 178 -23.93 10.94 -19.03
CA TRP A 178 -23.82 10.58 -20.46
C TRP A 178 -23.12 11.64 -21.28
N ALA A 179 -23.50 12.91 -21.12
CA ALA A 179 -22.88 14.01 -21.85
C ALA A 179 -21.38 14.14 -21.56
N SER A 180 -20.93 13.86 -20.34
CA SER A 180 -19.52 13.99 -19.94
C SER A 180 -18.57 13.01 -20.64
N TYR A 181 -19.08 11.88 -21.14
CA TYR A 181 -18.31 10.91 -21.92
C TYR A 181 -18.14 11.30 -23.41
N LEU A 182 -18.87 12.32 -23.87
CA LEU A 182 -18.81 12.72 -25.28
C LEU A 182 -17.54 13.56 -25.56
N PRO A 183 -16.90 13.41 -26.71
CA PRO A 183 -15.63 14.04 -27.04
C PRO A 183 -15.77 15.58 -27.08
N GLY A 184 -14.92 16.26 -26.31
CA GLY A 184 -14.90 17.73 -26.20
C GLY A 184 -15.96 18.31 -25.25
N ILE A 185 -16.72 17.45 -24.56
CA ILE A 185 -17.70 17.83 -23.54
C ILE A 185 -17.08 17.62 -22.16
N GLY A 186 -16.61 18.68 -21.52
CA GLY A 186 -16.15 18.66 -20.14
C GLY A 186 -17.29 18.87 -19.15
N TYR A 187 -16.97 18.94 -17.86
CA TYR A 187 -17.94 19.01 -16.76
C TYR A 187 -18.97 20.15 -16.92
N GLU A 188 -18.52 21.39 -17.20
CA GLU A 188 -19.41 22.55 -17.37
C GLU A 188 -20.35 22.39 -18.56
N LYS A 189 -19.84 21.91 -19.68
CA LYS A 189 -20.63 21.68 -20.89
C LYS A 189 -21.62 20.54 -20.71
N SER A 190 -21.24 19.49 -19.98
CA SER A 190 -22.16 18.38 -19.66
C SER A 190 -23.30 18.82 -18.75
N ALA A 191 -23.03 19.70 -17.79
CA ALA A 191 -24.07 20.29 -16.94
C ALA A 191 -25.04 21.15 -17.76
N ALA A 192 -24.51 21.98 -18.65
CA ALA A 192 -25.33 22.81 -19.56
C ALA A 192 -26.15 21.94 -20.52
N ALA A 193 -25.58 20.85 -21.05
CA ALA A 193 -26.30 19.89 -21.89
C ALA A 193 -27.44 19.20 -21.13
N ALA A 194 -27.16 18.74 -19.90
CA ALA A 194 -28.16 18.14 -19.05
C ALA A 194 -29.31 19.10 -18.69
N ALA A 195 -28.97 20.35 -18.42
CA ALA A 195 -29.98 21.39 -18.16
C ALA A 195 -30.88 21.65 -19.37
N LYS A 196 -30.30 21.65 -20.58
CA LYS A 196 -31.03 21.87 -21.83
C LYS A 196 -31.86 20.68 -22.26
N PHE A 197 -31.26 19.49 -22.33
CA PHE A 197 -31.92 18.28 -22.87
C PHE A 197 -32.71 17.49 -21.84
N LYS A 198 -32.43 17.65 -20.56
CA LYS A 198 -33.11 17.03 -19.39
C LYS A 198 -33.03 15.50 -19.30
N THR A 199 -33.09 14.79 -20.42
CA THR A 199 -33.05 13.31 -20.45
C THR A 199 -31.99 12.80 -21.42
N GLY A 200 -31.48 11.58 -21.19
CA GLY A 200 -30.53 10.92 -22.10
C GLY A 200 -31.09 10.72 -23.50
N ILE A 201 -32.39 10.45 -23.62
CA ILE A 201 -33.06 10.27 -24.93
C ILE A 201 -33.05 11.59 -25.69
N ASN A 202 -33.47 12.71 -25.08
CA ASN A 202 -33.46 14.02 -25.75
C ASN A 202 -32.05 14.45 -26.16
N LEU A 203 -31.06 14.13 -25.32
CA LEU A 203 -29.66 14.38 -25.61
C LEU A 203 -29.18 13.57 -26.84
N ALA A 204 -29.57 12.29 -26.91
CA ALA A 204 -29.22 11.43 -28.01
C ALA A 204 -29.90 11.84 -29.33
N MET A 205 -31.14 12.35 -29.28
CA MET A 205 -31.90 12.75 -30.44
C MET A 205 -31.63 14.23 -30.88
N ALA A 206 -30.84 14.95 -30.07
CA ALA A 206 -30.54 16.37 -30.35
C ALA A 206 -29.71 16.54 -31.63
N THR A 207 -30.11 17.51 -32.43
CA THR A 207 -29.44 17.87 -33.68
C THR A 207 -28.12 18.62 -33.43
N PRO A 208 -27.19 18.65 -34.42
CA PRO A 208 -25.97 19.43 -34.29
C PRO A 208 -26.23 20.93 -34.01
N SER A 209 -27.33 21.48 -34.53
CA SER A 209 -27.71 22.87 -34.27
C SER A 209 -28.06 23.10 -32.82
N GLU A 210 -28.83 22.21 -32.21
CA GLU A 210 -29.23 22.28 -30.80
C GLU A 210 -28.02 22.09 -29.86
N TRP A 211 -27.09 21.22 -30.23
CA TRP A 211 -25.83 21.10 -29.50
C TRP A 211 -24.97 22.37 -29.57
N ALA A 212 -24.94 23.03 -30.75
CA ALA A 212 -24.16 24.23 -30.93
C ALA A 212 -24.72 25.49 -30.22
N GLU A 213 -25.97 25.44 -29.73
CA GLU A 213 -26.55 26.50 -28.89
C GLU A 213 -26.01 26.49 -27.45
N ILE A 214 -25.35 25.42 -27.04
CA ILE A 214 -24.75 25.32 -25.69
C ILE A 214 -23.45 26.12 -25.68
N ALA A 215 -23.29 27.02 -24.73
CA ALA A 215 -22.10 27.82 -24.57
C ALA A 215 -20.83 26.98 -24.54
N GLY A 216 -19.85 27.30 -25.37
CA GLY A 216 -18.59 26.56 -25.48
C GLY A 216 -18.64 25.28 -26.34
N ILE A 217 -19.79 24.94 -26.94
CA ILE A 217 -19.92 23.87 -27.92
C ILE A 217 -20.04 24.52 -29.33
N GLY A 218 -18.93 24.57 -30.03
CA GLY A 218 -18.92 25.06 -31.43
C GLY A 218 -19.41 24.00 -32.41
N LYS A 219 -19.73 24.41 -33.66
CA LYS A 219 -20.21 23.52 -34.74
C LYS A 219 -19.39 22.23 -34.92
N GLY A 220 -18.05 22.33 -34.77
CA GLY A 220 -17.16 21.17 -34.90
C GLY A 220 -17.35 20.12 -33.80
N ILE A 221 -17.54 20.57 -32.55
CA ILE A 221 -17.82 19.65 -31.42
C ILE A 221 -19.23 19.06 -31.57
N ALA A 222 -20.22 19.89 -31.91
CA ALA A 222 -21.60 19.48 -32.11
C ALA A 222 -21.72 18.39 -33.19
N LEU A 223 -21.05 18.52 -34.33
CA LEU A 223 -21.00 17.50 -35.36
C LEU A 223 -20.31 16.22 -34.93
N LYS A 224 -19.19 16.29 -34.18
CA LYS A 224 -18.53 15.11 -33.66
C LYS A 224 -19.39 14.35 -32.66
N VAL A 225 -20.06 15.07 -31.77
CA VAL A 225 -20.95 14.51 -30.76
C VAL A 225 -22.11 13.75 -31.38
N THR A 226 -22.85 14.43 -32.29
CA THR A 226 -24.00 13.79 -32.96
C THR A 226 -23.61 12.64 -33.85
N LYS A 227 -22.46 12.72 -34.54
CA LYS A 227 -21.94 11.63 -35.34
C LYS A 227 -21.61 10.41 -34.49
N LEU A 228 -20.93 10.61 -33.35
CA LEU A 228 -20.59 9.51 -32.42
C LEU A 228 -21.86 8.85 -31.87
N ILE A 229 -22.87 9.63 -31.50
CA ILE A 229 -24.13 9.11 -30.95
C ILE A 229 -24.89 8.26 -31.98
N HIS A 230 -24.90 8.68 -33.24
CA HIS A 230 -25.71 8.01 -34.30
C HIS A 230 -24.96 6.93 -35.09
N GLU A 231 -23.66 7.08 -35.27
CA GLU A 231 -22.87 6.18 -36.12
C GLU A 231 -21.94 5.25 -35.32
N GLY A 232 -21.72 5.55 -34.01
CA GLY A 232 -20.74 4.86 -33.18
C GLY A 232 -19.29 5.28 -33.47
N GLU A 233 -18.35 4.70 -32.71
CA GLU A 233 -16.92 4.82 -33.01
C GLU A 233 -16.60 3.94 -34.22
N LYS A 234 -16.00 4.53 -35.24
CA LYS A 234 -15.38 3.74 -36.33
C LYS A 234 -14.02 3.30 -35.80
N GLU A 235 -13.82 1.97 -35.71
CA GLU A 235 -12.51 1.34 -35.49
C GLU A 235 -11.49 1.80 -36.53
#